data_51f05f6d4a78cfb9179d5c22fb8fba25
#
_entry.id   51f05f6d4a78cfb9179d5c22fb8fba25
#
_cell.length_a   1.000
_cell.length_b   1.000
_cell.length_c   1.000
_cell.angle_alpha   90.00
_cell.angle_beta   90.00
_cell.angle_gamma   90.00
#
_symmetry.space_group_name_H-M   'P 1'
#
loop_
_entity.id
_entity.type
_entity.pdbx_description
1 polymer ?
#
loop_
_entity_poly.entity_id
_entity_poly.type
_entity_poly.pdbx_seq_one_letter_code
_entity_poly.pdbx_strand_id
1 'polypeptide(L)'
;RVRSSAASDVYKRQTEHDNIVEFKVSGDFALFADVLTRPGGEKFSYPIPTYEALKGILMSIYWKPTIIWVIDECRVMNKISMERKGIRPIKYGGGNDLSYYTYLKDVEYRVRAHFEWNDNRPELEKDRNENKHHNIAKRRIQRGGRRDIFLGTRECMGYVEPCSYDEGVSYYQGTEIPYGFMYHGITYADEAEREEDKGKLTVRFWRPVMKDGIIKFDHPNDIPESQKRHIRDMKIKPFDKDLDNFSGLEEFDFIGGGDDIELD
;
A
#
# COMPACT_ATOMS: atom_id res chain seq x y z
N ARG A 1 -14.28 6.93 -34.18
CA ARG A 1 -15.03 7.26 -32.94
C ARG A 1 -15.10 6.09 -31.97
N VAL A 2 -13.99 5.65 -31.42
CA VAL A 2 -13.96 4.61 -30.36
C VAL A 2 -12.99 5.00 -29.22
N ARG A 3 -12.88 6.28 -28.88
CA ARG A 3 -12.00 6.73 -27.78
C ARG A 3 -12.72 7.41 -26.60
N SER A 4 -14.05 7.27 -26.50
CA SER A 4 -14.83 7.95 -25.45
C SER A 4 -15.38 7.01 -24.36
N SER A 5 -15.32 5.68 -24.51
CA SER A 5 -15.92 4.77 -23.53
C SER A 5 -15.01 4.46 -22.34
N ALA A 6 -13.73 4.19 -22.57
CA ALA A 6 -12.82 3.78 -21.50
C ALA A 6 -12.57 4.88 -20.45
N ALA A 7 -12.40 6.14 -20.87
CA ALA A 7 -12.24 7.25 -19.92
C ALA A 7 -13.54 7.57 -19.16
N SER A 8 -14.71 7.37 -19.79
CA SER A 8 -16.02 7.50 -19.15
C SER A 8 -16.29 6.37 -18.16
N ASP A 9 -15.83 5.15 -18.46
CA ASP A 9 -16.03 3.99 -17.60
C ASP A 9 -15.08 4.03 -16.37
N VAL A 10 -13.87 4.55 -16.53
CA VAL A 10 -12.94 4.83 -15.42
C VAL A 10 -13.53 5.91 -14.50
N TYR A 11 -14.11 6.98 -15.06
CA TYR A 11 -14.72 8.05 -14.26
C TYR A 11 -16.00 7.57 -13.55
N LYS A 12 -16.78 6.67 -14.16
CA LYS A 12 -17.96 6.06 -13.52
C LYS A 12 -17.61 5.13 -12.38
N ARG A 13 -16.52 4.32 -12.49
CA ARG A 13 -16.07 3.47 -11.39
C ARG A 13 -15.70 4.28 -10.15
N GLN A 14 -15.13 5.47 -10.29
CA GLN A 14 -14.75 6.34 -9.18
C GLN A 14 -15.92 7.01 -8.45
N THR A 15 -17.12 7.04 -9.02
CA THR A 15 -18.28 7.77 -8.46
C THR A 15 -19.41 6.86 -7.93
N GLU A 16 -19.36 5.56 -8.13
CA GLU A 16 -20.48 4.65 -7.83
C GLU A 16 -20.27 3.75 -6.59
N HIS A 17 -19.17 3.92 -5.82
CA HIS A 17 -18.93 3.07 -4.65
C HIS A 17 -19.50 3.70 -3.37
N ASP A 18 -20.58 3.15 -2.85
CA ASP A 18 -21.18 3.54 -1.55
C ASP A 18 -20.28 3.19 -0.35
N ASN A 19 -19.19 2.42 -0.59
CA ASN A 19 -18.27 1.92 0.45
C ASN A 19 -16.98 2.74 0.60
N ILE A 20 -16.97 3.99 0.17
CA ILE A 20 -15.84 4.89 0.29
C ILE A 20 -15.50 5.14 1.76
N VAL A 21 -14.23 5.08 2.08
CA VAL A 21 -13.66 5.46 3.37
C VAL A 21 -12.70 6.63 3.20
N GLU A 22 -12.75 7.55 4.16
CA GLU A 22 -11.86 8.70 4.22
C GLU A 22 -11.16 8.73 5.57
N PHE A 23 -9.87 8.98 5.55
CA PHE A 23 -9.08 9.07 6.77
C PHE A 23 -7.85 9.95 6.58
N LYS A 24 -7.38 10.51 7.68
CA LYS A 24 -6.10 11.19 7.78
C LYS A 24 -5.07 10.20 8.28
N VAL A 25 -3.87 10.23 7.69
CA VAL A 25 -2.70 9.56 8.22
C VAL A 25 -1.56 10.57 8.34
N SER A 26 -0.90 10.58 9.50
CA SER A 26 0.18 11.53 9.81
C SER A 26 1.29 10.84 10.60
N GLY A 27 2.47 11.44 10.59
CA GLY A 27 3.61 10.99 11.37
C GLY A 27 4.81 11.92 11.25
N ASP A 28 5.70 11.84 12.22
CA ASP A 28 6.92 12.67 12.27
C ASP A 28 7.86 12.35 11.11
N PHE A 29 7.92 11.07 10.72
CA PHE A 29 8.75 10.58 9.63
C PHE A 29 8.02 9.57 8.75
N ALA A 30 8.36 9.55 7.45
CA ALA A 30 7.97 8.48 6.53
C ALA A 30 9.15 8.08 5.63
N LEU A 31 9.19 6.80 5.24
CA LEU A 31 10.18 6.29 4.32
C LEU A 31 9.51 5.36 3.29
N PHE A 32 9.02 5.93 2.22
CA PHE A 32 8.52 5.20 1.05
C PHE A 32 9.70 4.89 0.12
N ALA A 33 10.48 3.86 0.48
CA ALA A 33 11.79 3.63 -0.10
C ALA A 33 11.76 3.48 -1.62
N ASP A 34 12.50 4.33 -2.33
CA ASP A 34 12.72 4.22 -3.76
C ASP A 34 13.51 2.92 -4.05
N VAL A 35 12.97 2.12 -4.96
CA VAL A 35 13.54 0.83 -5.35
C VAL A 35 14.92 0.98 -5.99
N LEU A 36 15.20 2.11 -6.62
CA LEU A 36 16.48 2.39 -7.29
C LEU A 36 17.62 2.67 -6.31
N THR A 37 17.32 3.16 -5.11
CA THR A 37 18.34 3.51 -4.10
C THR A 37 18.71 2.33 -3.20
N ARG A 38 17.87 1.29 -3.12
CA ARG A 38 18.08 0.13 -2.24
C ARG A 38 19.37 -0.65 -2.46
N PRO A 39 19.84 -0.88 -3.70
CA PRO A 39 21.07 -1.66 -3.92
C PRO A 39 22.31 -1.02 -3.31
N GLY A 40 22.35 0.31 -3.16
CA GLY A 40 23.46 1.04 -2.55
C GLY A 40 23.53 1.00 -1.02
N GLY A 41 22.57 0.34 -0.35
CA GLY A 41 22.49 0.30 1.12
C GLY A 41 21.99 1.59 1.77
N GLU A 42 21.87 2.67 1.03
CA GLU A 42 21.23 3.90 1.45
C GLU A 42 19.76 3.91 1.00
N LYS A 43 18.86 4.31 1.88
CA LYS A 43 17.43 4.40 1.54
C LYS A 43 17.04 5.84 1.36
N PHE A 44 16.40 6.12 0.25
CA PHE A 44 15.82 7.42 -0.06
C PHE A 44 14.32 7.28 -0.22
N SER A 45 13.54 8.17 0.42
CA SER A 45 12.09 8.14 0.29
C SER A 45 11.64 8.77 -1.03
N TYR A 46 10.66 8.16 -1.68
CA TYR A 46 9.84 8.93 -2.63
C TYR A 46 9.25 10.16 -1.95
N PRO A 47 9.04 11.26 -2.68
CA PRO A 47 8.47 12.48 -2.11
C PRO A 47 7.00 12.36 -1.74
N ILE A 48 6.31 11.37 -2.28
CA ILE A 48 4.89 11.08 -2.07
C ILE A 48 4.71 9.61 -1.70
N PRO A 49 3.61 9.24 -1.01
CA PRO A 49 3.33 7.85 -0.71
C PRO A 49 3.04 7.07 -1.99
N THR A 50 3.44 5.80 -2.02
CA THR A 50 3.08 4.88 -3.09
C THR A 50 1.69 4.30 -2.86
N TYR A 51 1.03 3.86 -3.92
CA TYR A 51 -0.24 3.14 -3.83
C TYR A 51 -0.15 1.96 -2.83
N GLU A 52 0.90 1.15 -2.95
CA GLU A 52 1.09 -0.02 -2.09
C GLU A 52 1.30 0.34 -0.62
N ALA A 53 1.98 1.45 -0.32
CA ALA A 53 2.14 1.91 1.05
C ALA A 53 0.79 2.31 1.68
N LEU A 54 -0.05 3.04 0.93
CA LEU A 54 -1.39 3.41 1.40
C LEU A 54 -2.31 2.21 1.52
N LYS A 55 -2.25 1.26 0.57
CA LYS A 55 -2.95 -0.01 0.65
C LYS A 55 -2.53 -0.80 1.90
N GLY A 56 -1.23 -0.88 2.19
CA GLY A 56 -0.70 -1.52 3.40
C GLY A 56 -1.19 -0.87 4.70
N ILE A 57 -1.33 0.46 4.73
CA ILE A 57 -1.94 1.19 5.85
C ILE A 57 -3.40 0.78 6.02
N LEU A 58 -4.20 0.76 4.94
CA LEU A 58 -5.59 0.30 4.98
C LEU A 58 -5.72 -1.14 5.45
N MET A 59 -4.85 -2.04 4.99
CA MET A 59 -4.81 -3.43 5.46
C MET A 59 -4.46 -3.53 6.96
N SER A 60 -3.68 -2.60 7.49
CA SER A 60 -3.41 -2.51 8.94
C SER A 60 -4.61 -1.98 9.72
N ILE A 61 -5.43 -1.12 9.10
CA ILE A 61 -6.70 -0.65 9.68
C ILE A 61 -7.74 -1.77 9.67
N TYR A 62 -7.99 -2.35 8.51
CA TYR A 62 -8.93 -3.45 8.33
C TYR A 62 -8.59 -4.27 7.09
N TRP A 63 -8.48 -5.58 7.26
CA TRP A 63 -8.25 -6.51 6.17
C TRP A 63 -9.09 -7.78 6.34
N LYS A 64 -9.59 -8.26 5.21
CA LYS A 64 -10.22 -9.57 5.03
C LYS A 64 -9.87 -10.09 3.63
N PRO A 65 -9.70 -11.40 3.46
CA PRO A 65 -9.42 -11.97 2.13
C PRO A 65 -10.60 -11.83 1.15
N THR A 66 -11.78 -11.48 1.65
CA THR A 66 -13.01 -11.23 0.88
C THR A 66 -12.93 -9.94 0.07
N ILE A 67 -12.10 -8.97 0.49
CA ILE A 67 -12.03 -7.63 -0.06
C ILE A 67 -10.62 -7.27 -0.53
N ILE A 68 -10.54 -6.44 -1.56
CA ILE A 68 -9.32 -5.81 -2.06
C ILE A 68 -9.48 -4.29 -1.88
N TRP A 69 -8.52 -3.66 -1.20
CA TRP A 69 -8.51 -2.20 -1.06
C TRP A 69 -8.00 -1.53 -2.32
N VAL A 70 -8.73 -0.54 -2.78
CA VAL A 70 -8.38 0.34 -3.91
C VAL A 70 -8.21 1.76 -3.37
N ILE A 71 -7.06 2.36 -3.69
CA ILE A 71 -6.77 3.75 -3.34
C ILE A 71 -7.21 4.63 -4.49
N ASP A 72 -8.13 5.55 -4.23
CA ASP A 72 -8.62 6.49 -5.24
C ASP A 72 -7.73 7.73 -5.30
N GLU A 73 -7.60 8.40 -4.16
CA GLU A 73 -6.92 9.69 -4.08
C GLU A 73 -6.13 9.81 -2.77
N CYS A 74 -5.03 10.54 -2.86
CA CYS A 74 -4.27 10.98 -1.69
C CYS A 74 -4.01 12.48 -1.80
N ARG A 75 -4.35 13.23 -0.76
CA ARG A 75 -4.08 14.67 -0.67
C ARG A 75 -2.93 14.91 0.30
N VAL A 76 -1.85 15.49 -0.22
CA VAL A 76 -0.67 15.88 0.55
C VAL A 76 -0.96 17.20 1.23
N MET A 77 -1.01 17.24 2.56
CA MET A 77 -1.40 18.43 3.30
C MET A 77 -0.21 19.32 3.62
N ASN A 78 0.87 18.74 4.12
CA ASN A 78 2.06 19.47 4.56
C ASN A 78 3.09 19.61 3.42
N LYS A 79 3.98 20.60 3.57
CA LYS A 79 5.12 20.75 2.67
C LYS A 79 5.99 19.49 2.70
N ILE A 80 6.32 18.95 1.54
CA ILE A 80 7.28 17.85 1.41
C ILE A 80 8.64 18.35 1.89
N SER A 81 9.09 17.81 3.00
CA SER A 81 10.39 18.11 3.61
C SER A 81 11.15 16.82 3.85
N MET A 82 12.44 16.82 3.62
CA MET A 82 13.28 15.63 3.79
C MET A 82 14.36 15.88 4.85
N GLU A 83 14.64 14.84 5.63
CA GLU A 83 15.68 14.84 6.64
C GLU A 83 16.58 13.61 6.47
N ARG A 84 17.89 13.84 6.42
CA ARG A 84 18.89 12.77 6.29
C ARG A 84 19.36 12.36 7.69
N LYS A 85 19.29 11.04 7.97
CA LYS A 85 19.74 10.46 9.25
C LYS A 85 20.81 9.41 9.04
N GLY A 86 21.84 9.43 9.86
CA GLY A 86 22.86 8.40 9.92
C GLY A 86 22.31 7.18 10.70
N ILE A 87 22.38 6.02 10.08
CA ILE A 87 21.96 4.73 10.64
C ILE A 87 23.19 3.85 10.78
N ARG A 88 23.27 3.03 11.83
CA ARG A 88 24.37 2.08 12.06
C ARG A 88 23.89 0.65 11.87
N PRO A 89 23.79 0.14 10.63
CA PRO A 89 23.45 -1.25 10.41
C PRO A 89 24.59 -2.16 10.88
N ILE A 90 24.22 -3.35 11.36
CA ILE A 90 25.17 -4.39 11.73
C ILE A 90 25.64 -5.10 10.44
N LYS A 91 26.95 -5.23 10.26
CA LYS A 91 27.53 -6.01 9.16
C LYS A 91 27.35 -7.50 9.39
N TYR A 92 27.24 -8.29 8.32
CA TYR A 92 27.10 -9.75 8.41
C TYR A 92 28.27 -10.40 9.18
N GLY A 93 29.47 -9.89 9.03
CA GLY A 93 30.68 -10.36 9.75
C GLY A 93 30.91 -9.72 11.12
N GLY A 94 29.91 -9.04 11.69
CA GLY A 94 30.03 -8.30 12.94
C GLY A 94 30.55 -6.86 12.75
N GLY A 95 30.41 -6.04 13.80
CA GLY A 95 30.70 -4.61 13.76
C GLY A 95 29.59 -3.79 13.10
N ASN A 96 29.72 -2.46 13.21
CA ASN A 96 28.76 -1.51 12.67
C ASN A 96 29.24 -0.91 11.35
N ASP A 97 28.30 -0.60 10.46
CA ASP A 97 28.52 0.24 9.31
C ASP A 97 27.89 1.62 9.52
N LEU A 98 28.10 2.53 8.59
CA LEU A 98 27.40 3.81 8.55
C LEU A 98 26.66 3.89 7.22
N SER A 99 25.35 4.06 7.31
CA SER A 99 24.48 4.26 6.17
C SER A 99 23.62 5.51 6.39
N TYR A 100 23.22 6.17 5.33
CA TYR A 100 22.36 7.34 5.42
C TYR A 100 21.01 7.06 4.81
N TYR A 101 19.96 7.30 5.61
CA TYR A 101 18.58 7.20 5.13
C TYR A 101 17.96 8.59 5.06
N THR A 102 17.27 8.88 3.97
CA THR A 102 16.56 10.15 3.77
C THR A 102 15.08 9.92 3.94
N TYR A 103 14.54 10.46 5.02
CA TYR A 103 13.14 10.37 5.42
C TYR A 103 12.36 11.60 4.95
N LEU A 104 11.07 11.42 4.70
CA LEU A 104 10.12 12.54 4.74
C LEU A 104 9.87 12.92 6.19
N LYS A 105 9.65 14.21 6.44
CA LYS A 105 9.43 14.78 7.76
C LYS A 105 8.08 15.48 7.85
N ASP A 106 7.44 15.37 9.03
CA ASP A 106 6.18 16.04 9.36
C ASP A 106 5.10 15.80 8.30
N VAL A 107 4.84 14.54 8.00
CA VAL A 107 3.91 14.16 6.92
C VAL A 107 2.47 14.13 7.40
N GLU A 108 1.58 14.65 6.56
CA GLU A 108 0.13 14.51 6.72
C GLU A 108 -0.52 14.27 5.37
N TYR A 109 -1.31 13.21 5.29
CA TYR A 109 -2.03 12.80 4.10
C TYR A 109 -3.50 12.60 4.42
N ARG A 110 -4.38 13.00 3.53
CA ARG A 110 -5.78 12.59 3.52
C ARG A 110 -6.00 11.61 2.40
N VAL A 111 -6.58 10.48 2.72
CA VAL A 111 -6.72 9.35 1.80
C VAL A 111 -8.19 9.07 1.60
N ARG A 112 -8.57 8.90 0.35
CA ARG A 112 -9.87 8.38 -0.09
C ARG A 112 -9.64 7.04 -0.76
N ALA A 113 -10.40 6.05 -0.36
CA ALA A 113 -10.28 4.69 -0.86
C ALA A 113 -11.61 3.96 -0.76
N HIS A 114 -11.78 2.93 -1.56
CA HIS A 114 -12.90 2.00 -1.47
C HIS A 114 -12.40 0.56 -1.48
N PHE A 115 -13.27 -0.39 -1.28
CA PHE A 115 -12.92 -1.79 -1.48
C PHE A 115 -13.78 -2.43 -2.57
N GLU A 116 -13.20 -3.41 -3.24
CA GLU A 116 -13.83 -4.29 -4.21
C GLU A 116 -13.86 -5.72 -3.68
N TRP A 117 -14.74 -6.55 -4.24
CA TRP A 117 -14.78 -7.97 -3.89
C TRP A 117 -13.62 -8.72 -4.53
N ASN A 118 -13.01 -9.61 -3.76
CA ASN A 118 -11.98 -10.48 -4.29
C ASN A 118 -12.62 -11.68 -5.00
N ASP A 119 -12.69 -11.63 -6.32
CA ASP A 119 -13.31 -12.69 -7.14
C ASP A 119 -12.44 -13.95 -7.24
N ASN A 120 -11.16 -13.88 -6.85
CA ASN A 120 -10.30 -15.04 -6.70
C ASN A 120 -10.61 -15.88 -5.45
N ARG A 121 -11.61 -15.45 -4.65
CA ARG A 121 -12.03 -16.10 -3.40
C ARG A 121 -13.54 -16.41 -3.43
N PRO A 122 -14.03 -17.25 -4.37
CA PRO A 122 -15.45 -17.57 -4.46
C PRO A 122 -15.99 -18.30 -3.22
N GLU A 123 -15.12 -19.01 -2.49
CA GLU A 123 -15.46 -19.69 -1.24
C GLU A 123 -15.91 -18.72 -0.14
N LEU A 124 -15.56 -17.43 -0.25
CA LEU A 124 -15.90 -16.36 0.70
C LEU A 124 -17.11 -15.52 0.26
N GLU A 125 -17.85 -15.93 -0.76
CA GLU A 125 -19.01 -15.18 -1.27
C GLU A 125 -20.06 -14.88 -0.18
N LYS A 126 -20.26 -15.78 0.76
CA LYS A 126 -21.19 -15.60 1.89
C LYS A 126 -20.78 -14.45 2.84
N ASP A 127 -19.51 -14.06 2.85
CA ASP A 127 -19.00 -12.95 3.66
C ASP A 127 -19.17 -11.59 2.94
N ARG A 128 -19.56 -11.57 1.67
CA ARG A 128 -19.74 -10.35 0.86
C ARG A 128 -20.96 -9.57 1.30
N ASN A 129 -20.77 -8.73 2.32
CA ASN A 129 -21.77 -7.79 2.81
C ASN A 129 -21.12 -6.41 2.94
N GLU A 130 -21.44 -5.52 2.01
CA GLU A 130 -20.83 -4.20 1.87
C GLU A 130 -20.99 -3.36 3.15
N ASN A 131 -22.20 -3.24 3.66
CA ASN A 131 -22.50 -2.48 4.88
C ASN A 131 -21.72 -3.00 6.09
N LYS A 132 -21.53 -4.32 6.20
CA LYS A 132 -20.75 -4.95 7.26
C LYS A 132 -19.30 -4.50 7.20
N HIS A 133 -18.65 -4.68 6.04
CA HIS A 133 -17.23 -4.36 5.86
C HIS A 133 -16.97 -2.86 5.98
N HIS A 134 -17.81 -2.03 5.36
CA HIS A 134 -17.73 -0.58 5.44
C HIS A 134 -17.84 -0.06 6.89
N ASN A 135 -18.85 -0.52 7.63
CA ASN A 135 -19.03 -0.12 9.02
C ASN A 135 -17.89 -0.60 9.93
N ILE A 136 -17.31 -1.77 9.66
CA ILE A 136 -16.14 -2.23 10.42
C ILE A 136 -14.94 -1.34 10.11
N ALA A 137 -14.68 -1.02 8.83
CA ALA A 137 -13.59 -0.14 8.42
C ALA A 137 -13.69 1.23 9.10
N LYS A 138 -14.87 1.88 9.05
CA LYS A 138 -15.11 3.17 9.72
C LYS A 138 -14.82 3.13 11.22
N ARG A 139 -15.31 2.10 11.93
CA ARG A 139 -15.04 1.94 13.37
C ARG A 139 -13.56 1.72 13.66
N ARG A 140 -12.83 1.04 12.76
CA ARG A 140 -11.39 0.85 12.90
C ARG A 140 -10.60 2.13 12.67
N ILE A 141 -11.00 2.95 11.69
CA ILE A 141 -10.43 4.29 11.47
C ILE A 141 -10.61 5.16 12.73
N GLN A 142 -11.83 5.17 13.32
CA GLN A 142 -12.11 5.91 14.56
C GLN A 142 -11.24 5.47 15.75
N ARG A 143 -10.73 4.24 15.74
CA ARG A 143 -9.87 3.68 16.79
C ARG A 143 -8.38 3.76 16.47
N GLY A 144 -7.99 4.41 15.37
CA GLY A 144 -6.59 4.51 14.95
C GLY A 144 -6.03 3.26 14.28
N GLY A 145 -6.90 2.31 13.88
CA GLY A 145 -6.50 1.08 13.22
C GLY A 145 -6.67 -0.17 14.09
N ARG A 146 -6.37 -1.34 13.50
CA ARG A 146 -6.35 -2.64 14.18
C ARG A 146 -4.94 -3.03 14.63
N ARG A 147 -3.94 -2.61 13.86
CA ARG A 147 -2.50 -2.86 14.11
C ARG A 147 -1.79 -1.53 14.09
N ASP A 148 -0.54 -1.53 14.54
CA ASP A 148 0.34 -0.38 14.42
C ASP A 148 0.44 0.07 12.95
N ILE A 149 0.41 1.38 12.75
CA ILE A 149 0.50 2.00 11.44
C ILE A 149 1.95 2.41 11.20
N PHE A 150 2.49 2.02 10.04
CA PHE A 150 3.84 2.39 9.63
C PHE A 150 3.82 3.10 8.29
N LEU A 151 4.56 4.20 8.21
CA LEU A 151 4.67 5.02 7.00
C LEU A 151 5.85 4.56 6.14
N GLY A 152 5.69 3.36 5.56
CA GLY A 152 6.66 2.70 4.69
C GLY A 152 7.57 1.73 5.41
N THR A 153 8.27 2.15 6.44
CA THR A 153 9.17 1.28 7.24
C THR A 153 8.77 1.29 8.71
N ARG A 154 9.16 0.24 9.44
CA ARG A 154 8.69 -0.01 10.80
C ARG A 154 9.13 1.06 11.81
N GLU A 155 10.23 1.74 11.55
CA GLU A 155 10.72 2.86 12.36
C GLU A 155 9.90 4.15 12.19
N CYS A 156 9.09 4.24 11.14
CA CYS A 156 8.24 5.40 10.86
C CYS A 156 6.81 5.13 11.33
N MET A 157 6.56 5.33 12.61
CA MET A 157 5.20 5.20 13.15
C MET A 157 4.29 6.28 12.60
N GLY A 158 3.06 5.91 12.30
CA GLY A 158 2.01 6.79 11.86
C GLY A 158 0.75 6.67 12.71
N TYR A 159 -0.10 7.67 12.58
CA TYR A 159 -1.38 7.76 13.27
C TYR A 159 -2.50 7.93 12.26
N VAL A 160 -3.59 7.21 12.47
CA VAL A 160 -4.79 7.26 11.62
C VAL A 160 -5.94 7.87 12.42
N GLU A 161 -6.61 8.83 11.81
CA GLU A 161 -7.78 9.51 12.39
C GLU A 161 -8.88 9.66 11.33
N PRO A 162 -10.15 9.68 11.73
CA PRO A 162 -11.22 10.02 10.81
C PRO A 162 -11.10 11.47 10.36
N CYS A 163 -11.38 11.74 9.11
CA CYS A 163 -11.46 13.10 8.59
C CYS A 163 -12.47 13.19 7.44
N SER A 164 -12.84 14.41 7.06
CA SER A 164 -13.41 14.69 5.76
C SER A 164 -12.26 14.96 4.79
N TYR A 165 -12.29 14.29 3.64
CA TYR A 165 -11.22 14.40 2.63
C TYR A 165 -11.03 15.84 2.13
N ASP A 166 -12.13 16.55 1.94
CA ASP A 166 -12.13 17.89 1.36
C ASP A 166 -11.82 19.02 2.38
N GLU A 167 -11.78 18.70 3.67
CA GLU A 167 -11.50 19.67 4.73
C GLU A 167 -10.04 20.17 4.68
N GLY A 168 -9.82 21.46 5.00
CA GLY A 168 -8.51 22.10 5.05
C GLY A 168 -7.93 22.43 3.68
N VAL A 169 -6.77 23.06 3.68
CA VAL A 169 -6.06 23.52 2.47
C VAL A 169 -4.69 22.86 2.43
N SER A 170 -4.37 22.26 1.28
CA SER A 170 -3.04 21.72 1.03
C SER A 170 -2.00 22.83 0.88
N TYR A 171 -0.77 22.58 1.32
CA TYR A 171 0.36 23.47 1.03
C TYR A 171 0.55 23.66 -0.48
N TYR A 172 0.11 22.72 -1.31
CA TYR A 172 0.29 22.68 -2.76
C TYR A 172 -0.93 23.21 -3.54
N GLN A 173 -1.82 23.97 -2.90
CA GLN A 173 -2.94 24.57 -3.60
C GLN A 173 -2.46 25.48 -4.75
N GLY A 174 -3.04 25.34 -5.92
CA GLY A 174 -2.67 26.11 -7.13
C GLY A 174 -1.38 25.63 -7.81
N THR A 175 -0.83 24.45 -7.41
CA THR A 175 0.38 23.91 -8.03
C THR A 175 0.09 22.60 -8.76
N GLU A 176 0.88 22.35 -9.82
CA GLU A 176 0.89 21.07 -10.51
C GLU A 176 2.34 20.55 -10.59
N ILE A 177 2.59 19.37 -10.03
CA ILE A 177 3.92 18.78 -9.92
C ILE A 177 3.90 17.37 -10.53
N PRO A 178 4.53 17.17 -11.70
CA PRO A 178 4.74 15.83 -12.25
C PRO A 178 5.89 15.14 -11.52
N TYR A 179 5.66 13.93 -11.08
CA TYR A 179 6.71 13.03 -10.59
C TYR A 179 7.12 12.09 -11.72
N GLY A 180 8.39 11.76 -11.79
CA GLY A 180 8.89 10.86 -12.81
C GLY A 180 8.31 9.44 -12.72
N PHE A 181 8.99 8.50 -13.31
CA PHE A 181 8.62 7.09 -13.25
C PHE A 181 8.80 6.56 -11.83
N MET A 182 7.73 6.10 -11.21
CA MET A 182 7.69 5.67 -9.82
C MET A 182 7.08 4.27 -9.69
N TYR A 183 7.44 3.61 -8.61
CA TYR A 183 6.77 2.39 -8.17
C TYR A 183 5.32 2.72 -7.77
N HIS A 184 4.38 1.97 -8.33
CA HIS A 184 2.96 2.04 -7.97
C HIS A 184 2.64 1.03 -6.87
N GLY A 185 2.74 -0.24 -7.19
CA GLY A 185 2.40 -1.33 -6.26
C GLY A 185 2.65 -2.70 -6.85
N ILE A 186 2.12 -3.71 -6.19
CA ILE A 186 2.22 -5.11 -6.58
C ILE A 186 0.81 -5.67 -6.86
N THR A 187 0.68 -6.46 -7.92
CA THR A 187 -0.45 -7.38 -8.11
C THR A 187 -0.02 -8.75 -7.61
N TYR A 188 -0.69 -9.23 -6.57
CA TYR A 188 -0.53 -10.57 -6.06
C TYR A 188 -1.44 -11.53 -6.83
N ALA A 189 -1.06 -12.81 -6.89
CA ALA A 189 -1.83 -13.81 -7.64
C ALA A 189 -3.29 -13.96 -7.18
N ASP A 190 -3.55 -13.74 -5.90
CA ASP A 190 -4.89 -13.82 -5.29
C ASP A 190 -5.70 -12.52 -5.38
N GLU A 191 -5.14 -11.47 -5.97
CA GLU A 191 -5.78 -10.20 -6.25
C GLU A 191 -5.84 -9.89 -7.76
N ALA A 192 -5.31 -10.81 -8.60
CA ALA A 192 -5.22 -10.60 -10.05
C ALA A 192 -6.60 -10.80 -10.70
N GLU A 193 -7.10 -9.77 -11.37
CA GLU A 193 -8.34 -9.84 -12.17
C GLU A 193 -8.05 -10.18 -13.64
N ARG A 194 -6.92 -9.66 -14.18
CA ARG A 194 -6.53 -9.92 -15.56
C ARG A 194 -5.92 -11.31 -15.71
N GLU A 195 -6.27 -12.01 -16.77
CA GLU A 195 -5.73 -13.35 -17.08
C GLU A 195 -4.20 -13.38 -17.18
N GLU A 196 -3.59 -12.31 -17.72
CA GLU A 196 -2.14 -12.17 -17.84
C GLU A 196 -1.39 -12.07 -16.52
N ASP A 197 -2.06 -11.58 -15.47
CA ASP A 197 -1.50 -11.41 -14.11
C ASP A 197 -1.82 -12.62 -13.20
N LYS A 198 -2.74 -13.50 -13.60
CA LYS A 198 -3.11 -14.69 -12.82
C LYS A 198 -1.92 -15.62 -12.61
N GLY A 199 -1.78 -16.10 -11.38
CA GLY A 199 -0.69 -17.01 -11.01
C GLY A 199 0.69 -16.36 -10.98
N LYS A 200 0.78 -15.02 -10.97
CA LYS A 200 2.03 -14.28 -11.01
C LYS A 200 2.09 -13.22 -9.92
N LEU A 201 3.30 -12.87 -9.53
CA LEU A 201 3.61 -11.68 -8.75
C LEU A 201 4.14 -10.61 -9.72
N THR A 202 3.36 -9.54 -9.91
CA THR A 202 3.66 -8.50 -10.90
C THR A 202 3.84 -7.14 -10.22
N VAL A 203 4.96 -6.48 -10.49
CA VAL A 203 5.21 -5.10 -10.03
C VAL A 203 4.70 -4.11 -11.07
N ARG A 204 4.02 -3.07 -10.60
CA ARG A 204 3.47 -1.99 -11.41
C ARG A 204 4.25 -0.70 -11.18
N PHE A 205 4.41 0.07 -12.26
CA PHE A 205 4.98 1.40 -12.25
C PHE A 205 4.02 2.39 -12.91
N TRP A 206 4.20 3.68 -12.63
CA TRP A 206 3.37 4.74 -13.18
C TRP A 206 4.06 6.09 -13.18
N ARG A 207 3.39 7.12 -13.65
CA ARG A 207 3.90 8.51 -13.66
C ARG A 207 2.88 9.43 -12.99
N PRO A 208 2.93 9.58 -11.67
CA PRO A 208 1.97 10.42 -10.95
C PRO A 208 2.16 11.90 -11.23
N VAL A 209 1.03 12.60 -11.21
CA VAL A 209 0.97 14.06 -11.21
C VAL A 209 0.17 14.47 -9.99
N MET A 210 0.75 15.32 -9.16
CA MET A 210 0.05 15.97 -8.05
C MET A 210 -0.49 17.31 -8.52
N LYS A 211 -1.79 17.52 -8.43
CA LYS A 211 -2.46 18.79 -8.74
C LYS A 211 -3.22 19.29 -7.52
N ASP A 212 -2.98 20.53 -7.13
CA ASP A 212 -3.59 21.13 -5.93
C ASP A 212 -3.36 20.31 -4.64
N GLY A 213 -2.23 19.59 -4.60
CA GLY A 213 -1.89 18.66 -3.53
C GLY A 213 -2.54 17.29 -3.67
N ILE A 214 -3.39 17.06 -4.65
CA ILE A 214 -4.13 15.80 -4.86
C ILE A 214 -3.39 14.93 -5.87
N ILE A 215 -3.19 13.67 -5.50
CA ILE A 215 -2.68 12.60 -6.34
C ILE A 215 -3.83 11.64 -6.58
N LYS A 216 -4.23 11.48 -7.84
CA LYS A 216 -5.21 10.47 -8.26
C LYS A 216 -4.47 9.23 -8.67
N PHE A 217 -4.80 8.11 -8.06
CA PHE A 217 -4.15 6.84 -8.38
C PHE A 217 -4.86 6.15 -9.54
N ASP A 218 -4.05 5.60 -10.44
CA ASP A 218 -4.57 4.68 -11.46
C ASP A 218 -5.01 3.38 -10.79
N HIS A 219 -6.15 2.84 -11.20
CA HIS A 219 -6.56 1.52 -10.74
C HIS A 219 -5.53 0.46 -11.18
N PRO A 220 -5.21 -0.56 -10.35
CA PRO A 220 -4.22 -1.59 -10.69
C PRO A 220 -4.42 -2.24 -12.06
N ASN A 221 -5.67 -2.40 -12.48
CA ASN A 221 -6.03 -2.99 -13.78
C ASN A 221 -5.89 -2.04 -14.97
N ASP A 222 -5.85 -0.73 -14.73
CA ASP A 222 -5.75 0.27 -15.81
C ASP A 222 -4.29 0.56 -16.18
N ILE A 223 -3.33 0.08 -15.38
CA ILE A 223 -1.91 0.24 -15.67
C ILE A 223 -1.54 -0.60 -16.89
N PRO A 224 -0.94 0.04 -17.93
CA PRO A 224 -0.60 -0.65 -19.16
C PRO A 224 0.51 -1.68 -18.96
N GLU A 225 0.51 -2.74 -19.75
CA GLU A 225 1.47 -3.84 -19.66
C GLU A 225 2.93 -3.38 -19.79
N SER A 226 3.19 -2.33 -20.58
CA SER A 226 4.51 -1.71 -20.71
C SER A 226 5.08 -1.14 -19.40
N GLN A 227 4.22 -0.89 -18.40
CA GLN A 227 4.57 -0.39 -17.07
C GLN A 227 4.52 -1.47 -16.00
N LYS A 228 4.38 -2.72 -16.40
CA LYS A 228 4.40 -3.88 -15.51
C LYS A 228 5.69 -4.68 -15.65
N ARG A 229 6.07 -5.40 -14.59
CA ARG A 229 7.18 -6.36 -14.57
C ARG A 229 6.76 -7.59 -13.80
N HIS A 230 6.70 -8.71 -14.49
CA HIS A 230 6.56 -10.02 -13.89
C HIS A 230 7.84 -10.34 -13.10
N ILE A 231 7.69 -10.72 -11.82
CA ILE A 231 8.81 -11.02 -10.92
C ILE A 231 8.99 -12.53 -10.78
N ARG A 232 7.90 -13.26 -10.53
CA ARG A 232 7.90 -14.71 -10.37
C ARG A 232 6.48 -15.27 -10.46
N ASP A 233 6.39 -16.56 -10.70
CA ASP A 233 5.14 -17.29 -10.54
C ASP A 233 4.77 -17.38 -9.05
N MET A 234 3.48 -17.28 -8.77
CA MET A 234 2.95 -17.32 -7.42
C MET A 234 1.65 -18.13 -7.41
N LYS A 235 1.59 -19.14 -6.55
CA LYS A 235 0.36 -19.92 -6.36
C LYS A 235 -0.55 -19.20 -5.36
N ILE A 236 -1.86 -19.23 -5.65
CA ILE A 236 -2.87 -18.81 -4.68
C ILE A 236 -2.93 -19.89 -3.59
N LYS A 237 -2.68 -19.50 -2.34
CA LYS A 237 -2.87 -20.41 -1.20
C LYS A 237 -4.37 -20.58 -0.97
N PRO A 238 -4.92 -21.81 -0.95
CA PRO A 238 -6.31 -22.03 -0.58
C PRO A 238 -6.51 -21.63 0.89
N PHE A 239 -7.65 -21.01 1.19
CA PHE A 239 -8.13 -20.92 2.56
C PHE A 239 -8.82 -22.24 2.89
N ASP A 240 -8.16 -23.08 3.68
CA ASP A 240 -8.78 -24.28 4.22
C ASP A 240 -9.74 -23.88 5.35
N LYS A 241 -10.90 -24.52 5.40
CA LYS A 241 -11.90 -24.26 6.46
C LYS A 241 -11.37 -24.62 7.84
N ASP A 242 -10.39 -25.51 7.89
CA ASP A 242 -9.72 -25.95 9.11
C ASP A 242 -8.62 -24.97 9.58
N LEU A 243 -8.24 -24.00 8.73
CA LEU A 243 -7.28 -22.92 9.06
C LEU A 243 -7.88 -21.78 9.91
N ASP A 244 -9.14 -21.85 10.31
CA ASP A 244 -9.67 -20.95 11.36
C ASP A 244 -8.89 -21.08 12.69
N ASN A 245 -8.11 -22.15 12.85
CA ASN A 245 -7.19 -22.42 13.95
C ASN A 245 -5.71 -22.28 13.55
N PHE A 246 -5.38 -21.49 12.54
CA PHE A 246 -3.99 -21.22 12.20
C PHE A 246 -3.24 -20.63 13.41
N SER A 247 -2.62 -21.50 14.18
CA SER A 247 -1.56 -21.12 15.08
C SER A 247 -0.34 -20.87 14.21
N GLY A 248 0.15 -19.64 14.15
CA GLY A 248 1.36 -19.30 13.38
C GLY A 248 2.64 -20.03 13.83
N LEU A 249 2.50 -20.97 14.78
CA LEU A 249 3.54 -21.83 15.28
C LEU A 249 3.84 -23.01 14.33
N GLU A 250 2.85 -23.55 13.61
CA GLU A 250 3.07 -24.69 12.71
C GLU A 250 3.86 -24.32 11.45
N GLU A 251 3.84 -23.05 11.02
CA GLU A 251 4.66 -22.58 9.89
C GLU A 251 6.13 -22.34 10.32
N PHE A 252 6.38 -22.12 11.60
CA PHE A 252 7.73 -22.00 12.17
C PHE A 252 8.45 -23.35 12.29
N ASP A 253 7.74 -24.43 12.60
CA ASP A 253 8.31 -25.77 12.69
C ASP A 253 8.77 -26.31 11.32
N PHE A 254 8.22 -25.80 10.20
CA PHE A 254 8.63 -26.19 8.86
C PHE A 254 9.88 -25.44 8.35
N ILE A 255 10.24 -24.31 8.96
CA ILE A 255 11.43 -23.51 8.62
C ILE A 255 12.61 -23.86 9.55
N GLY A 256 12.33 -24.47 10.68
CA GLY A 256 13.33 -24.82 11.72
C GLY A 256 13.97 -26.21 11.63
N GLY A 257 13.71 -26.95 10.58
CA GLY A 257 14.34 -28.25 10.35
C GLY A 257 15.62 -28.14 9.53
N GLY A 258 16.71 -27.70 10.13
CA GLY A 258 17.99 -27.74 9.44
C GLY A 258 19.09 -27.03 10.22
N ASP A 259 20.00 -27.85 10.71
CA ASP A 259 21.35 -27.59 11.17
C ASP A 259 21.53 -27.17 12.63
N ASP A 260 21.77 -28.18 13.40
CA ASP A 260 22.53 -28.12 14.67
C ASP A 260 23.87 -27.42 14.40
N ILE A 261 23.96 -26.16 14.82
CA ILE A 261 25.25 -25.49 14.94
C ILE A 261 25.87 -26.01 16.23
N GLU A 262 26.74 -27.01 16.10
CA GLU A 262 27.71 -27.33 17.16
C GLU A 262 28.59 -26.08 17.36
N LEU A 263 28.49 -25.49 18.53
CA LEU A 263 29.41 -24.48 19.01
C LEU A 263 30.57 -25.20 19.70
N ASP A 264 31.71 -25.27 19.02
CA ASP A 264 33.02 -25.46 19.62
C ASP A 264 33.62 -24.10 20.04
#